data_e3a6bfca1a8f537b5dfc611dcf2ac236
#
_entry.id   e3a6bfca1a8f537b5dfc611dcf2ac236
#
_cell.length_a   1.000
_cell.length_b   1.000
_cell.length_c   1.000
_cell.angle_alpha   90.00
_cell.angle_beta   90.00
_cell.angle_gamma   90.00
#
_symmetry.space_group_name_H-M   'P 1'
#
loop_
_entity.id
_entity.type
_entity.pdbx_description
1 polymer ?
#
loop_
_entity_poly.entity_id
_entity_poly.type
_entity_poly.pdbx_seq_one_letter_code
_entity_poly.pdbx_strand_id
1 'polypeptide(L)'
;MSIFKKKINEFPAPYTCKNAVKKGGLETKLSMALMGFGNIVHGQIIKGLLYLAIEIAYIVFMAVNGIGFIGGLRTLGTVKQQEVWDEAKQIYLYTKGDQSVLILLYGVTTILLTILMILVWRGALKSAYKAECLQKKGMHVNTFAEDLKSLLHENLYRLFMTPPTAFIFVFTVLPLVFMICMAFTNYSRIGNHLMLFDWVGLDNFKTLFDSGSILGRHFALSIFQSVNKFSKNSS
;
A
#
# COMPACT_ATOMS: atom_id res chain seq x y z
N MET A 1 -38.08 5.67 8.02
CA MET A 1 -36.97 5.07 8.79
C MET A 1 -37.10 3.57 9.03
N SER A 2 -38.24 2.94 8.82
CA SER A 2 -38.52 1.51 9.04
C SER A 2 -38.13 0.59 7.86
N ILE A 3 -38.12 1.09 6.64
CA ILE A 3 -37.86 0.30 5.41
C ILE A 3 -36.39 -0.10 5.26
N PHE A 4 -35.47 0.72 5.75
CA PHE A 4 -34.02 0.43 5.72
C PHE A 4 -33.60 -0.65 6.74
N LYS A 5 -34.24 -0.72 7.89
CA LYS A 5 -33.96 -1.77 8.89
C LYS A 5 -34.42 -3.16 8.46
N LYS A 6 -35.50 -3.28 7.70
CA LYS A 6 -36.03 -4.57 7.24
C LYS A 6 -35.12 -5.23 6.19
N LYS A 7 -34.48 -4.44 5.30
CA LYS A 7 -33.53 -4.97 4.30
C LYS A 7 -32.23 -5.51 4.92
N ILE A 8 -31.80 -5.00 6.06
CA ILE A 8 -30.54 -5.44 6.71
C ILE A 8 -30.75 -6.78 7.46
N ASN A 9 -31.96 -7.05 7.96
CA ASN A 9 -32.27 -8.27 8.72
C ASN A 9 -32.66 -9.47 7.84
N GLU A 10 -32.95 -9.27 6.56
CA GLU A 10 -33.31 -10.36 5.62
C GLU A 10 -32.08 -11.08 5.02
N PHE A 11 -30.86 -10.57 5.22
CA PHE A 11 -29.64 -11.21 4.72
C PHE A 11 -28.94 -11.95 5.89
N PRO A 12 -28.95 -13.29 5.88
CA PRO A 12 -28.22 -14.05 6.90
C PRO A 12 -26.72 -13.90 6.68
N ALA A 13 -26.07 -13.46 7.70
CA ALA A 13 -24.64 -13.34 7.87
C ALA A 13 -23.94 -12.28 6.96
N PRO A 14 -23.10 -11.44 7.56
CA PRO A 14 -22.34 -10.48 6.80
C PRO A 14 -21.44 -11.24 5.79
N TYR A 15 -21.39 -10.76 4.54
CA TYR A 15 -20.52 -11.27 3.49
C TYR A 15 -19.05 -10.93 3.86
N THR A 16 -18.48 -11.74 4.75
CA THR A 16 -17.11 -11.56 5.25
C THR A 16 -16.18 -12.56 4.61
N CYS A 17 -14.89 -12.22 4.52
CA CYS A 17 -13.88 -13.17 4.03
C CYS A 17 -13.84 -14.45 4.88
N LYS A 18 -14.06 -14.35 6.20
CA LYS A 18 -14.13 -15.53 7.10
C LYS A 18 -15.26 -16.47 6.72
N ASN A 19 -16.44 -15.93 6.39
CA ASN A 19 -17.57 -16.73 5.95
C ASN A 19 -17.37 -17.28 4.52
N ALA A 20 -16.75 -16.51 3.63
CA ALA A 20 -16.38 -16.98 2.29
C ALA A 20 -15.48 -18.22 2.35
N VAL A 21 -14.45 -18.21 3.22
CA VAL A 21 -13.56 -19.35 3.41
C VAL A 21 -14.26 -20.55 4.05
N LYS A 22 -15.11 -20.32 5.09
CA LYS A 22 -15.74 -21.40 5.85
C LYS A 22 -16.97 -21.99 5.17
N LYS A 23 -17.82 -21.16 4.57
CA LYS A 23 -19.15 -21.53 4.06
C LYS A 23 -19.27 -21.41 2.54
N GLY A 24 -18.29 -20.81 1.86
CA GLY A 24 -18.26 -20.69 0.41
C GLY A 24 -18.11 -22.03 -0.27
N GLY A 25 -18.74 -22.20 -1.44
CA GLY A 25 -18.57 -23.34 -2.33
C GLY A 25 -17.18 -23.41 -2.94
N LEU A 26 -16.94 -24.46 -3.75
CA LEU A 26 -15.68 -24.65 -4.45
C LEU A 26 -15.31 -23.44 -5.33
N GLU A 27 -16.29 -22.82 -5.99
CA GLU A 27 -16.12 -21.68 -6.89
C GLU A 27 -15.63 -20.42 -6.14
N THR A 28 -16.22 -20.15 -4.96
CA THR A 28 -15.75 -19.06 -4.08
C THR A 28 -14.37 -19.37 -3.50
N LYS A 29 -14.06 -20.62 -3.18
CA LYS A 29 -12.73 -21.01 -2.69
C LYS A 29 -11.66 -20.91 -3.78
N LEU A 30 -11.97 -21.26 -5.02
CA LEU A 30 -11.10 -21.06 -6.17
C LEU A 30 -10.81 -19.58 -6.41
N SER A 31 -11.73 -18.68 -6.05
CA SER A 31 -11.50 -17.22 -6.09
C SER A 31 -10.44 -16.74 -5.09
N MET A 32 -9.95 -17.58 -4.19
CA MET A 32 -8.79 -17.26 -3.35
C MET A 32 -7.47 -17.39 -4.11
N ALA A 33 -7.41 -18.31 -5.08
CA ALA A 33 -6.24 -18.53 -5.91
C ALA A 33 -6.29 -17.75 -7.24
N LEU A 34 -7.50 -17.59 -7.80
CA LEU A 34 -7.75 -16.84 -9.03
C LEU A 34 -8.82 -15.78 -8.75
N MET A 35 -8.38 -14.55 -8.59
CA MET A 35 -9.29 -13.44 -8.26
C MET A 35 -10.39 -13.28 -9.32
N GLY A 36 -11.64 -13.21 -8.85
CA GLY A 36 -12.78 -13.02 -9.74
C GLY A 36 -13.34 -14.28 -10.38
N PHE A 37 -12.72 -15.47 -10.21
CA PHE A 37 -13.24 -16.72 -10.76
C PHE A 37 -14.68 -16.98 -10.34
N GLY A 38 -15.00 -16.88 -9.05
CA GLY A 38 -16.36 -17.05 -8.56
C GLY A 38 -17.33 -15.99 -9.10
N ASN A 39 -16.86 -14.77 -9.36
CA ASN A 39 -17.68 -13.74 -10.00
C ASN A 39 -18.05 -14.12 -11.45
N ILE A 40 -17.09 -14.68 -12.21
CA ILE A 40 -17.31 -15.16 -13.59
C ILE A 40 -18.36 -16.27 -13.61
N VAL A 41 -18.19 -17.28 -12.76
CA VAL A 41 -19.09 -18.43 -12.67
C VAL A 41 -20.52 -18.01 -12.30
N HIS A 42 -20.65 -17.00 -11.43
CA HIS A 42 -21.96 -16.48 -11.01
C HIS A 42 -22.51 -15.36 -11.91
N GLY A 43 -22.05 -15.25 -13.17
CA GLY A 43 -22.60 -14.36 -14.19
C GLY A 43 -22.06 -12.92 -14.17
N GLN A 44 -21.14 -12.58 -13.27
CA GLN A 44 -20.49 -11.26 -13.23
C GLN A 44 -19.18 -11.25 -14.04
N ILE A 45 -19.25 -11.60 -15.35
CA ILE A 45 -18.07 -11.88 -16.18
C ILE A 45 -17.11 -10.68 -16.22
N ILE A 46 -17.60 -9.47 -16.55
CA ILE A 46 -16.75 -8.28 -16.68
C ILE A 46 -16.03 -7.95 -15.37
N LYS A 47 -16.75 -8.03 -14.25
CA LYS A 47 -16.20 -7.78 -12.92
C LYS A 47 -15.13 -8.81 -12.53
N GLY A 48 -15.38 -10.08 -12.84
CA GLY A 48 -14.43 -11.15 -12.60
C GLY A 48 -13.18 -11.02 -13.47
N LEU A 49 -13.31 -10.65 -14.74
CA LEU A 49 -12.19 -10.39 -15.64
C LEU A 49 -11.36 -9.18 -15.18
N LEU A 50 -11.99 -8.13 -14.66
CA LEU A 50 -11.25 -6.98 -14.10
C LEU A 50 -10.41 -7.39 -12.89
N TYR A 51 -10.95 -8.19 -11.97
CA TYR A 51 -10.18 -8.71 -10.84
C TYR A 51 -9.03 -9.60 -11.29
N LEU A 52 -9.26 -10.47 -12.27
CA LEU A 52 -8.22 -11.34 -12.83
C LEU A 52 -7.12 -10.52 -13.53
N ALA A 53 -7.48 -9.49 -14.29
CA ALA A 53 -6.52 -8.59 -14.94
C ALA A 53 -5.64 -7.85 -13.92
N ILE A 54 -6.22 -7.37 -12.82
CA ILE A 54 -5.47 -6.73 -11.72
C ILE A 54 -4.51 -7.74 -11.08
N GLU A 55 -4.94 -8.98 -10.85
CA GLU A 55 -4.10 -10.03 -10.29
C GLU A 55 -2.91 -10.35 -11.20
N ILE A 56 -3.16 -10.56 -12.50
CA ILE A 56 -2.11 -10.85 -13.48
C ILE A 56 -1.12 -9.69 -13.55
N ALA A 57 -1.60 -8.45 -13.63
CA ALA A 57 -0.75 -7.26 -13.66
C ALA A 57 0.13 -7.17 -12.42
N TYR A 58 -0.43 -7.48 -11.23
CA TYR A 58 0.32 -7.49 -9.99
C TYR A 58 1.38 -8.61 -9.95
N ILE A 59 1.03 -9.83 -10.39
CA ILE A 59 1.97 -10.96 -10.45
C ILE A 59 3.12 -10.63 -11.39
N VAL A 60 2.84 -10.09 -12.58
CA VAL A 60 3.87 -9.69 -13.54
C VAL A 60 4.76 -8.60 -12.95
N PHE A 61 4.18 -7.58 -12.32
CA PHE A 61 4.95 -6.54 -11.64
C PHE A 61 5.85 -7.13 -10.55
N MET A 62 5.34 -8.03 -9.71
CA MET A 62 6.12 -8.67 -8.66
C MET A 62 7.25 -9.52 -9.20
N ALA A 63 6.99 -10.30 -10.27
CA ALA A 63 8.00 -11.17 -10.89
C ALA A 63 9.13 -10.36 -11.56
N VAL A 64 8.80 -9.24 -12.21
CA VAL A 64 9.78 -8.44 -12.96
C VAL A 64 10.55 -7.49 -12.06
N ASN A 65 9.88 -6.83 -11.12
CA ASN A 65 10.44 -5.73 -10.34
C ASN A 65 10.28 -5.90 -8.83
N GLY A 66 9.07 -6.28 -8.37
CA GLY A 66 8.67 -6.17 -6.98
C GLY A 66 9.53 -7.00 -6.03
N ILE A 67 9.87 -8.26 -6.40
CA ILE A 67 10.74 -9.12 -5.59
C ILE A 67 12.13 -8.48 -5.45
N GLY A 68 12.67 -7.92 -6.54
CA GLY A 68 13.95 -7.22 -6.52
C GLY A 68 13.91 -5.97 -5.63
N PHE A 69 12.84 -5.19 -5.71
CA PHE A 69 12.68 -3.98 -4.88
C PHE A 69 12.55 -4.31 -3.39
N ILE A 70 11.80 -5.34 -3.03
CA ILE A 70 11.70 -5.79 -1.63
C ILE A 70 13.02 -6.37 -1.15
N GLY A 71 13.70 -7.16 -1.98
CA GLY A 71 15.03 -7.69 -1.66
C GLY A 71 16.06 -6.59 -1.42
N GLY A 72 16.03 -5.55 -2.22
CA GLY A 72 16.90 -4.37 -2.09
C GLY A 72 16.70 -3.60 -0.78
N LEU A 73 15.51 -3.63 -0.17
CA LEU A 73 15.27 -2.99 1.13
C LEU A 73 16.15 -3.53 2.26
N ARG A 74 16.63 -4.76 2.13
CA ARG A 74 17.45 -5.37 3.18
C ARG A 74 18.83 -4.70 3.29
N THR A 75 19.44 -4.38 2.16
CA THR A 75 20.81 -3.85 2.10
C THR A 75 20.89 -2.38 1.71
N LEU A 76 19.78 -1.82 1.18
CA LEU A 76 19.70 -0.47 0.60
C LEU A 76 20.74 -0.17 -0.49
N GLY A 77 21.30 -1.23 -1.07
CA GLY A 77 22.36 -1.16 -2.07
C GLY A 77 23.73 -1.49 -1.50
N THR A 78 24.59 -2.03 -2.33
CA THR A 78 25.94 -2.47 -1.96
C THR A 78 27.01 -1.95 -2.91
N VAL A 79 26.61 -1.56 -4.12
CA VAL A 79 27.55 -1.14 -5.19
C VAL A 79 27.74 0.36 -5.13
N LYS A 80 28.95 0.78 -4.71
CA LYS A 80 29.32 2.20 -4.74
C LYS A 80 29.61 2.63 -6.17
N GLN A 81 29.21 3.85 -6.50
CA GLN A 81 29.63 4.49 -7.73
C GLN A 81 31.13 4.73 -7.70
N GLN A 82 31.84 4.34 -8.74
CA GLN A 82 33.27 4.52 -8.88
C GLN A 82 33.58 5.33 -10.16
N GLU A 83 34.61 6.13 -10.08
CA GLU A 83 35.19 6.78 -11.26
C GLU A 83 36.14 5.79 -11.93
N VAL A 84 35.89 5.47 -13.19
CA VAL A 84 36.74 4.62 -14.01
C VAL A 84 37.23 5.43 -15.20
N TRP A 85 38.54 5.41 -15.44
CA TRP A 85 39.13 6.06 -16.62
C TRP A 85 38.80 5.24 -17.87
N ASP A 86 38.16 5.87 -18.84
CA ASP A 86 37.91 5.30 -20.16
C ASP A 86 39.05 5.73 -21.12
N GLU A 87 39.95 4.81 -21.41
CA GLU A 87 41.08 5.08 -22.27
C GLU A 87 40.69 5.46 -23.73
N ALA A 88 39.54 4.91 -24.18
CA ALA A 88 39.07 5.21 -25.56
C ALA A 88 38.52 6.62 -25.70
N LYS A 89 37.93 7.16 -24.62
CA LYS A 89 37.32 8.50 -24.62
C LYS A 89 38.17 9.54 -23.90
N GLN A 90 39.25 9.13 -23.22
CA GLN A 90 40.11 9.98 -22.42
C GLN A 90 39.36 10.84 -21.39
N ILE A 91 38.32 10.27 -20.75
CA ILE A 91 37.51 10.90 -19.75
C ILE A 91 37.25 9.94 -18.60
N TYR A 92 36.99 10.49 -17.40
CA TYR A 92 36.50 9.71 -16.30
C TYR A 92 34.99 9.43 -16.47
N LEU A 93 34.61 8.15 -16.47
CA LEU A 93 33.22 7.71 -16.48
C LEU A 93 32.83 7.22 -15.10
N TYR A 94 31.65 7.63 -14.66
CA TYR A 94 31.07 7.09 -13.42
C TYR A 94 30.40 5.77 -13.70
N THR A 95 30.79 4.72 -12.97
CA THR A 95 30.05 3.45 -13.01
C THR A 95 28.68 3.63 -12.42
N LYS A 96 27.73 2.83 -12.90
CA LYS A 96 26.37 2.85 -12.35
C LYS A 96 26.39 2.21 -10.95
N GLY A 97 26.34 3.04 -9.92
CA GLY A 97 26.21 2.59 -8.53
C GLY A 97 24.74 2.45 -8.10
N ASP A 98 24.54 1.80 -6.97
CA ASP A 98 23.25 1.73 -6.31
C ASP A 98 22.87 3.08 -5.70
N GLN A 99 21.57 3.38 -5.68
CA GLN A 99 21.02 4.58 -5.05
C GLN A 99 20.05 4.16 -3.94
N SER A 100 20.51 4.21 -2.69
CA SER A 100 19.71 3.77 -1.53
C SER A 100 18.36 4.49 -1.41
N VAL A 101 18.29 5.77 -1.79
CA VAL A 101 17.03 6.55 -1.82
C VAL A 101 16.01 5.91 -2.76
N LEU A 102 16.43 5.56 -3.98
CA LEU A 102 15.53 4.94 -4.97
C LEU A 102 15.15 3.52 -4.56
N ILE A 103 16.10 2.75 -4.02
CA ILE A 103 15.85 1.39 -3.52
C ILE A 103 14.82 1.45 -2.39
N LEU A 104 14.99 2.36 -1.43
CA LEU A 104 14.05 2.55 -0.34
C LEU A 104 12.68 2.99 -0.86
N LEU A 105 12.62 3.96 -1.79
CA LEU A 105 11.38 4.46 -2.35
C LEU A 105 10.61 3.37 -3.09
N TYR A 106 11.27 2.63 -3.99
CA TYR A 106 10.63 1.55 -4.75
C TYR A 106 10.22 0.39 -3.85
N GLY A 107 11.03 0.05 -2.85
CA GLY A 107 10.70 -0.98 -1.89
C GLY A 107 9.49 -0.62 -1.03
N VAL A 108 9.44 0.59 -0.47
CA VAL A 108 8.28 1.09 0.29
C VAL A 108 7.03 1.14 -0.59
N THR A 109 7.15 1.66 -1.81
CA THR A 109 6.03 1.70 -2.78
C THR A 109 5.51 0.30 -3.07
N THR A 110 6.40 -0.69 -3.24
CA THR A 110 6.01 -2.08 -3.50
C THR A 110 5.28 -2.69 -2.30
N ILE A 111 5.71 -2.41 -1.06
CA ILE A 111 5.02 -2.87 0.14
C ILE A 111 3.61 -2.26 0.21
N LEU A 112 3.48 -0.95 -0.01
CA LEU A 112 2.17 -0.28 0.00
C LEU A 112 1.25 -0.81 -1.11
N LEU A 113 1.80 -1.07 -2.30
CA LEU A 113 1.06 -1.69 -3.41
C LEU A 113 0.59 -3.11 -3.03
N THR A 114 1.43 -3.88 -2.33
CA THR A 114 1.08 -5.21 -1.85
C THR A 114 -0.07 -5.15 -0.83
N ILE A 115 -0.02 -4.21 0.11
CA ILE A 115 -1.12 -4.00 1.06
C ILE A 115 -2.41 -3.64 0.33
N LEU A 116 -2.35 -2.74 -0.66
CA LEU A 116 -3.49 -2.38 -1.48
C LEU A 116 -4.04 -3.60 -2.23
N MET A 117 -3.17 -4.41 -2.81
CA MET A 117 -3.55 -5.66 -3.50
C MET A 117 -4.28 -6.63 -2.57
N ILE A 118 -3.81 -6.79 -1.32
CA ILE A 118 -4.49 -7.62 -0.32
C ILE A 118 -5.91 -7.07 -0.03
N LEU A 119 -6.08 -5.76 0.02
CA LEU A 119 -7.40 -5.16 0.23
C LEU A 119 -8.33 -5.42 -0.97
N VAL A 120 -7.84 -5.30 -2.20
CA VAL A 120 -8.58 -5.62 -3.43
C VAL A 120 -8.94 -7.11 -3.45
N TRP A 121 -8.01 -8.00 -3.14
CA TRP A 121 -8.24 -9.43 -3.04
C TRP A 121 -9.36 -9.78 -2.04
N ARG A 122 -9.33 -9.15 -0.85
CA ARG A 122 -10.41 -9.31 0.14
C ARG A 122 -11.75 -8.82 -0.40
N GLY A 123 -11.75 -7.74 -1.18
CA GLY A 123 -12.94 -7.21 -1.85
C GLY A 123 -13.51 -8.17 -2.89
N ALA A 124 -12.64 -8.74 -3.74
CA ALA A 124 -13.00 -9.72 -4.76
C ALA A 124 -13.61 -10.98 -4.14
N LEU A 125 -12.96 -11.53 -3.09
CA LEU A 125 -13.45 -12.71 -2.39
C LEU A 125 -14.84 -12.48 -1.76
N LYS A 126 -15.07 -11.32 -1.13
CA LYS A 126 -16.39 -10.95 -0.60
C LYS A 126 -17.43 -10.83 -1.70
N SER A 127 -17.04 -10.26 -2.85
CA SER A 127 -17.92 -10.10 -4.01
C SER A 127 -18.35 -11.46 -4.58
N ALA A 128 -17.41 -12.40 -4.76
CA ALA A 128 -17.68 -13.76 -5.21
C ALA A 128 -18.63 -14.50 -4.25
N TYR A 129 -18.35 -14.44 -2.95
CA TYR A 129 -19.21 -15.07 -1.93
C TYR A 129 -20.61 -14.46 -1.89
N LYS A 130 -20.73 -13.13 -2.07
CA LYS A 130 -22.04 -12.47 -2.19
C LYS A 130 -22.82 -12.97 -3.39
N ALA A 131 -22.17 -13.08 -4.56
CA ALA A 131 -22.81 -13.57 -5.78
C ALA A 131 -23.30 -15.02 -5.61
N GLU A 132 -22.47 -15.91 -5.04
CA GLU A 132 -22.86 -17.29 -4.71
C GLU A 132 -24.08 -17.36 -3.79
N CYS A 133 -24.08 -16.57 -2.70
CA CYS A 133 -25.19 -16.56 -1.76
C CYS A 133 -26.50 -16.05 -2.37
N LEU A 134 -26.44 -15.04 -3.26
CA LEU A 134 -27.61 -14.53 -3.97
C LEU A 134 -28.17 -15.58 -4.93
N GLN A 135 -27.30 -16.23 -5.70
CA GLN A 135 -27.70 -17.26 -6.65
C GLN A 135 -28.33 -18.47 -5.96
N LYS A 136 -27.75 -18.94 -4.84
CA LYS A 136 -28.32 -20.04 -4.03
C LYS A 136 -29.70 -19.74 -3.46
N LYS A 137 -30.04 -18.46 -3.31
CA LYS A 137 -31.36 -18.01 -2.85
C LYS A 137 -32.33 -17.74 -4.00
N GLY A 138 -31.95 -17.99 -5.25
CA GLY A 138 -32.74 -17.65 -6.42
C GLY A 138 -32.92 -16.13 -6.63
N MET A 139 -32.07 -15.32 -6.02
CA MET A 139 -32.11 -13.86 -6.15
C MET A 139 -31.23 -13.43 -7.33
N HIS A 140 -31.64 -12.33 -7.98
CA HIS A 140 -30.88 -11.77 -9.09
C HIS A 140 -29.47 -11.33 -8.64
N VAL A 141 -28.47 -11.75 -9.40
CA VAL A 141 -27.09 -11.30 -9.22
C VAL A 141 -26.83 -10.14 -10.17
N ASN A 142 -26.52 -8.97 -9.63
CA ASN A 142 -26.28 -7.78 -10.43
C ASN A 142 -25.19 -8.01 -11.46
N THR A 143 -25.44 -7.60 -12.68
CA THR A 143 -24.44 -7.51 -13.74
C THR A 143 -23.50 -6.33 -13.49
N PHE A 144 -22.38 -6.27 -14.21
CA PHE A 144 -21.44 -5.13 -14.11
C PHE A 144 -22.13 -3.79 -14.44
N ALA A 145 -23.00 -3.77 -15.43
CA ALA A 145 -23.75 -2.57 -15.82
C ALA A 145 -24.71 -2.10 -14.71
N GLU A 146 -25.37 -3.02 -14.03
CA GLU A 146 -26.25 -2.72 -12.89
C GLU A 146 -25.45 -2.24 -11.68
N ASP A 147 -24.30 -2.87 -11.38
CA ASP A 147 -23.39 -2.41 -10.33
C ASP A 147 -22.88 -0.99 -10.65
N LEU A 148 -22.51 -0.70 -11.90
CA LEU A 148 -22.09 0.64 -12.34
C LEU A 148 -23.23 1.66 -12.23
N LYS A 149 -24.43 1.29 -12.63
CA LYS A 149 -25.63 2.13 -12.50
C LYS A 149 -25.95 2.42 -11.04
N SER A 150 -25.86 1.43 -10.16
CA SER A 150 -26.03 1.61 -8.72
C SER A 150 -24.93 2.53 -8.12
N LEU A 151 -23.70 2.45 -8.63
CA LEU A 151 -22.61 3.35 -8.25
C LEU A 151 -22.89 4.80 -8.64
N LEU A 152 -23.46 5.01 -9.84
CA LEU A 152 -23.77 6.34 -10.36
C LEU A 152 -25.02 6.97 -9.73
N HIS A 153 -25.99 6.18 -9.25
CA HIS A 153 -27.26 6.69 -8.72
C HIS A 153 -27.33 6.61 -7.18
N GLU A 154 -27.02 5.44 -6.62
CA GLU A 154 -27.21 5.22 -5.18
C GLU A 154 -25.93 5.47 -4.36
N ASN A 155 -24.76 5.29 -4.96
CA ASN A 155 -23.45 5.35 -4.30
C ASN A 155 -22.51 6.39 -4.92
N LEU A 156 -23.07 7.44 -5.50
CA LEU A 156 -22.33 8.51 -6.18
C LEU A 156 -21.21 9.11 -5.30
N TYR A 157 -21.46 9.20 -3.99
CA TYR A 157 -20.47 9.68 -3.04
C TYR A 157 -19.17 8.84 -3.04
N ARG A 158 -19.25 7.52 -3.27
CA ARG A 158 -18.07 6.65 -3.34
C ARG A 158 -17.24 6.97 -4.58
N LEU A 159 -17.91 7.21 -5.72
CA LEU A 159 -17.25 7.59 -6.96
C LEU A 159 -16.49 8.91 -6.79
N PHE A 160 -17.12 9.93 -6.20
CA PHE A 160 -16.49 11.23 -5.96
C PHE A 160 -15.41 11.21 -4.89
N MET A 161 -15.53 10.35 -3.88
CA MET A 161 -14.51 10.22 -2.82
C MET A 161 -13.29 9.40 -3.24
N THR A 162 -13.40 8.53 -4.26
CA THR A 162 -12.28 7.67 -4.68
C THR A 162 -11.09 8.46 -5.20
N PRO A 163 -11.21 9.44 -6.14
CA PRO A 163 -10.08 10.22 -6.62
C PRO A 163 -9.35 11.00 -5.50
N PRO A 164 -10.02 11.82 -4.66
CA PRO A 164 -9.35 12.52 -3.56
C PRO A 164 -8.62 11.56 -2.61
N THR A 165 -9.25 10.43 -2.26
CA THR A 165 -8.63 9.43 -1.39
C THR A 165 -7.39 8.81 -2.03
N ALA A 166 -7.42 8.51 -3.33
CA ALA A 166 -6.26 8.02 -4.06
C ALA A 166 -5.12 9.06 -4.09
N PHE A 167 -5.44 10.35 -4.31
CA PHE A 167 -4.46 11.43 -4.25
C PHE A 167 -3.83 11.56 -2.85
N ILE A 168 -4.62 11.54 -1.79
CA ILE A 168 -4.10 11.56 -0.41
C ILE A 168 -3.19 10.37 -0.17
N PHE A 169 -3.56 9.18 -0.63
CA PHE A 169 -2.73 7.99 -0.47
C PHE A 169 -1.38 8.14 -1.17
N VAL A 170 -1.37 8.58 -2.44
CA VAL A 170 -0.13 8.69 -3.23
C VAL A 170 0.73 9.86 -2.74
N PHE A 171 0.16 11.03 -2.48
CA PHE A 171 0.93 12.24 -2.21
C PHE A 171 1.16 12.51 -0.72
N THR A 172 0.44 11.86 0.17
CA THR A 172 0.60 12.06 1.62
C THR A 172 1.12 10.79 2.30
N VAL A 173 0.44 9.66 2.12
CA VAL A 173 0.80 8.42 2.84
C VAL A 173 2.13 7.87 2.37
N LEU A 174 2.37 7.81 1.05
CA LEU A 174 3.60 7.27 0.51
C LEU A 174 4.84 8.09 0.95
N PRO A 175 4.90 9.43 0.76
CA PRO A 175 6.02 10.21 1.26
C PRO A 175 6.17 10.16 2.78
N LEU A 176 5.07 10.12 3.54
CA LEU A 176 5.12 10.01 4.99
C LEU A 176 5.78 8.70 5.44
N VAL A 177 5.36 7.57 4.88
CA VAL A 177 5.96 6.26 5.18
C VAL A 177 7.44 6.23 4.77
N PHE A 178 7.76 6.80 3.59
CA PHE A 178 9.14 6.93 3.14
C PHE A 178 9.99 7.73 4.13
N MET A 179 9.51 8.90 4.58
CA MET A 179 10.23 9.72 5.57
C MET A 179 10.39 9.02 6.92
N ILE A 180 9.39 8.25 7.36
CA ILE A 180 9.49 7.43 8.56
C ILE A 180 10.61 6.38 8.38
N CYS A 181 10.65 5.70 7.24
CA CYS A 181 11.71 4.72 6.96
C CYS A 181 13.10 5.39 6.92
N MET A 182 13.22 6.59 6.33
CA MET A 182 14.47 7.36 6.31
C MET A 182 14.99 7.67 7.73
N ALA A 183 14.12 7.89 8.71
CA ALA A 183 14.52 8.16 10.10
C ALA A 183 15.25 6.99 10.76
N PHE A 184 15.14 5.77 10.22
CA PHE A 184 15.84 4.57 10.69
C PHE A 184 17.14 4.29 9.93
N THR A 185 17.56 5.20 9.05
CA THR A 185 18.80 5.07 8.26
C THR A 185 19.84 6.08 8.71
N ASN A 186 21.11 5.85 8.37
CA ASN A 186 22.20 6.79 8.58
C ASN A 186 22.29 7.84 7.45
N TYR A 187 21.18 8.16 6.79
CA TYR A 187 21.17 9.17 5.74
C TYR A 187 21.78 10.48 6.25
N SER A 188 22.90 10.86 5.66
CA SER A 188 23.64 12.07 6.00
C SER A 188 24.01 12.82 4.73
N ARG A 189 23.88 14.13 4.78
CA ARG A 189 24.23 15.04 3.68
C ARG A 189 25.70 15.43 3.69
N ILE A 190 26.53 14.77 4.52
CA ILE A 190 27.95 15.10 4.67
C ILE A 190 28.73 14.41 3.55
N GLY A 191 29.22 15.21 2.60
CA GLY A 191 30.02 14.81 1.45
C GLY A 191 29.20 14.59 0.18
N ASN A 192 29.85 14.63 -0.97
CA ASN A 192 29.25 14.44 -2.29
C ASN A 192 28.76 13.01 -2.58
N HIS A 193 28.75 12.12 -1.60
CA HIS A 193 28.43 10.70 -1.74
C HIS A 193 27.05 10.38 -1.15
N LEU A 194 26.02 10.99 -1.68
CA LEU A 194 24.61 10.82 -1.27
C LEU A 194 23.98 9.47 -1.68
N MET A 195 24.75 8.56 -2.27
CA MET A 195 24.14 7.44 -2.98
C MET A 195 23.87 6.21 -2.11
N LEU A 196 24.67 5.97 -1.10
CA LEU A 196 24.52 4.80 -0.24
C LEU A 196 24.37 5.19 1.23
N PHE A 197 23.40 4.59 1.89
CA PHE A 197 23.21 4.64 3.33
C PHE A 197 22.65 3.28 3.81
N ASP A 198 22.81 3.02 5.11
CA ASP A 198 22.45 1.76 5.74
C ASP A 198 21.37 1.93 6.80
N TRP A 199 20.77 0.83 7.18
CA TRP A 199 19.85 0.80 8.31
C TRP A 199 20.62 0.90 9.62
N VAL A 200 20.26 1.87 10.47
CA VAL A 200 20.81 2.05 11.83
C VAL A 200 19.78 1.79 12.92
N GLY A 201 18.55 1.44 12.53
CA GLY A 201 17.48 1.16 13.48
C GLY A 201 17.15 2.36 14.36
N LEU A 202 17.22 2.20 15.67
CA LEU A 202 16.84 3.24 16.64
C LEU A 202 18.01 4.14 17.09
N ASP A 203 19.18 4.05 16.51
CA ASP A 203 20.34 4.81 16.99
C ASP A 203 20.18 6.31 16.82
N ASN A 204 19.53 6.75 15.75
CA ASN A 204 19.16 8.16 15.58
C ASN A 204 18.26 8.66 16.73
N PHE A 205 17.32 7.84 17.17
CA PHE A 205 16.42 8.17 18.27
C PHE A 205 17.14 8.15 19.61
N LYS A 206 18.07 7.21 19.85
CA LYS A 206 18.91 7.21 21.06
C LYS A 206 19.70 8.51 21.16
N THR A 207 20.29 8.97 20.06
CA THR A 207 21.02 10.25 20.01
C THR A 207 20.13 11.45 20.30
N LEU A 208 18.85 11.41 19.88
CA LEU A 208 17.87 12.48 20.20
C LEU A 208 17.48 12.52 21.68
N PHE A 209 17.40 11.36 22.33
CA PHE A 209 17.04 11.26 23.75
C PHE A 209 18.24 11.33 24.69
N ASP A 210 19.47 11.27 24.16
CA ASP A 210 20.68 11.44 24.96
C ASP A 210 20.89 12.91 25.29
N SER A 211 20.66 13.27 26.57
CA SER A 211 20.82 14.63 27.09
C SER A 211 22.26 15.15 27.02
N GLY A 212 23.24 14.27 26.84
CA GLY A 212 24.65 14.62 26.65
C GLY A 212 24.95 15.10 25.23
N SER A 213 24.15 14.74 24.24
CA SER A 213 24.33 15.16 22.86
C SER A 213 23.80 16.59 22.62
N ILE A 214 24.44 17.32 21.68
CA ILE A 214 23.95 18.66 21.27
C ILE A 214 22.52 18.56 20.73
N LEU A 215 22.24 17.52 19.96
CA LEU A 215 20.94 17.26 19.33
C LEU A 215 19.85 16.96 20.39
N GLY A 216 20.17 16.11 21.38
CA GLY A 216 19.27 15.78 22.47
C GLY A 216 18.91 16.98 23.34
N ARG A 217 19.90 17.87 23.59
CA ARG A 217 19.68 19.12 24.32
C ARG A 217 18.75 20.06 23.58
N HIS A 218 18.93 20.26 22.28
CA HIS A 218 18.03 21.08 21.46
C HIS A 218 16.63 20.49 21.37
N PHE A 219 16.51 19.18 21.26
CA PHE A 219 15.23 18.49 21.25
C PHE A 219 14.47 18.67 22.57
N ALA A 220 15.13 18.46 23.70
CA ALA A 220 14.56 18.67 25.02
C ALA A 220 14.10 20.12 25.23
N LEU A 221 14.91 21.12 24.80
CA LEU A 221 14.55 22.53 24.87
C LEU A 221 13.34 22.86 23.99
N SER A 222 13.25 22.29 22.79
CA SER A 222 12.12 22.51 21.88
C SER A 222 10.81 21.96 22.46
N ILE A 223 10.84 20.78 23.07
CA ILE A 223 9.68 20.20 23.77
C ILE A 223 9.28 21.09 24.94
N PHE A 224 10.22 21.48 25.78
CA PHE A 224 9.97 22.33 26.94
C PHE A 224 9.34 23.68 26.56
N GLN A 225 9.85 24.33 25.51
CA GLN A 225 9.29 25.58 24.99
C GLN A 225 7.88 25.38 24.43
N SER A 226 7.63 24.28 23.71
CA SER A 226 6.32 23.96 23.16
C SER A 226 5.28 23.74 24.26
N VAL A 227 5.63 22.98 25.30
CA VAL A 227 4.76 22.72 26.45
C VAL A 227 4.46 24.03 27.22
N ASN A 228 5.46 24.87 27.45
CA ASN A 228 5.26 26.16 28.10
C ASN A 228 4.37 27.12 27.30
N LYS A 229 4.50 27.11 25.97
CA LYS A 229 3.66 27.93 25.09
C LYS A 229 2.20 27.45 25.12
N PHE A 230 1.97 26.13 25.18
CA PHE A 230 0.63 25.55 25.31
C PHE A 230 0.00 25.92 26.66
N SER A 231 0.75 25.82 27.75
CA SER A 231 0.29 26.15 29.10
C SER A 231 -0.10 27.63 29.23
N LYS A 232 0.67 28.54 28.61
CA LYS A 232 0.37 29.98 28.63
C LYS A 232 -0.84 30.40 27.79
N ASN A 233 -1.19 29.61 26.76
CA ASN A 233 -2.36 29.90 25.92
C ASN A 233 -3.66 29.29 26.49
N SER A 234 -3.56 28.49 27.54
CA SER A 234 -4.71 27.83 28.21
C SER A 234 -5.12 28.50 29.52
N SER A 235 -4.44 29.59 29.88
CA SER A 235 -4.74 30.49 31.02
C SER A 235 -5.32 31.80 30.52
#